data_96dc69914ae7c8a20138700e446d7bc5
#
_entry.id   96dc69914ae7c8a20138700e446d7bc5
#
_cell.length_a   1.000
_cell.length_b   1.000
_cell.length_c   1.000
_cell.angle_alpha   90.00
_cell.angle_beta   90.00
_cell.angle_gamma   90.00
#
_symmetry.space_group_name_H-M   'P 1'
#
loop_
_entity.id
_entity.type
_entity.pdbx_description
1 polymer ?
#
loop_
_entity_poly.entity_id
_entity_poly.type
_entity_poly.pdbx_seq_one_letter_code
_entity_poly.pdbx_strand_id
1 'polypeptide(L)'
;LGYQVIIPGENRLLNGLRWDSRIDPRQWQPLPTVYERAAAAGIAAVHVTQGAFRGTGLTVATMRGADFRPADSMGALAAQAATALRESDRAFVTVYHGDLDGTGHAFGVGSDAWYNQLAHVDKLAEQLAGALPSGTYMCVTADHGMVDIGAEDKFDVDEHSDLRSGLALLGGEPRARHLYARRGAAADLLAAWRETLGDRAWVLSRDDAIKEGWFGPVDAAMTSRIGDVVAAPAGSLAIVATKAEPRESALTGMHGSLTPSEQLVPALMYTAA
;
A
#
# COMPACT_ATOMS: atom_id res chain seq x y z
N LEU A 1 -1.61 -3.74 -6.03
CA LEU A 1 -0.93 -5.04 -6.21
C LEU A 1 -0.60 -5.73 -4.89
N GLY A 2 -0.87 -5.14 -3.73
CA GLY A 2 -0.39 -5.61 -2.46
C GLY A 2 1.15 -5.59 -2.37
N TYR A 3 1.68 -5.93 -1.21
CA TYR A 3 3.13 -5.87 -0.97
C TYR A 3 3.88 -7.15 -1.37
N GLN A 4 3.19 -8.24 -1.72
CA GLN A 4 3.78 -9.51 -2.20
C GLN A 4 3.48 -9.73 -3.68
N VAL A 5 4.50 -9.58 -4.52
CA VAL A 5 4.38 -9.61 -5.98
C VAL A 5 5.37 -10.61 -6.57
N ILE A 6 4.94 -11.39 -7.56
CA ILE A 6 5.84 -12.37 -8.21
C ILE A 6 7.03 -11.67 -8.87
N ILE A 7 8.19 -12.27 -8.73
CA ILE A 7 9.38 -11.86 -9.48
C ILE A 7 9.30 -12.53 -10.86
N PRO A 8 9.21 -11.75 -11.94
CA PRO A 8 9.07 -12.30 -13.28
C PRO A 8 10.17 -13.32 -13.61
N GLY A 9 9.76 -14.50 -14.07
CA GLY A 9 10.67 -15.61 -14.38
C GLY A 9 11.12 -16.44 -13.18
N GLU A 10 10.69 -16.12 -11.96
CA GLU A 10 11.03 -16.86 -10.75
C GLU A 10 9.77 -17.42 -10.07
N ASN A 11 9.92 -18.56 -9.38
CA ASN A 11 8.84 -19.14 -8.57
C ASN A 11 8.93 -18.65 -7.12
N ARG A 12 8.93 -17.33 -6.94
CA ARG A 12 8.95 -16.67 -5.63
C ARG A 12 8.39 -15.25 -5.69
N LEU A 13 8.01 -14.73 -4.54
CA LEU A 13 7.47 -13.38 -4.39
C LEU A 13 8.56 -12.41 -3.90
N LEU A 14 8.52 -11.17 -4.38
CA LEU A 14 9.14 -10.04 -3.72
C LEU A 14 8.16 -9.53 -2.65
N ASN A 15 8.62 -9.42 -1.41
CA ASN A 15 7.92 -8.69 -0.38
C ASN A 15 8.42 -7.24 -0.37
N GLY A 16 7.57 -6.28 -0.71
CA GLY A 16 7.93 -4.85 -0.79
C GLY A 16 8.40 -4.25 0.53
N LEU A 17 7.88 -4.76 1.67
CA LEU A 17 8.26 -4.31 3.02
C LEU A 17 9.57 -4.96 3.52
N ARG A 18 9.94 -6.10 2.95
CA ARG A 18 11.17 -6.87 3.26
C ARG A 18 11.95 -7.11 1.97
N TRP A 19 12.39 -6.04 1.37
CA TRP A 19 12.97 -6.04 0.02
C TRP A 19 14.15 -7.01 -0.10
N ASP A 20 14.11 -7.85 -1.12
CA ASP A 20 15.22 -8.72 -1.48
C ASP A 20 16.36 -7.89 -2.11
N SER A 21 17.52 -7.87 -1.47
CA SER A 21 18.69 -7.11 -1.92
C SER A 21 19.23 -7.49 -3.31
N ARG A 22 18.82 -8.65 -3.83
CA ARG A 22 19.17 -9.12 -5.20
C ARG A 22 18.32 -8.45 -6.27
N ILE A 23 17.22 -7.79 -5.89
CA ILE A 23 16.33 -7.08 -6.82
C ILE A 23 16.63 -5.60 -6.77
N ASP A 24 17.14 -5.04 -7.87
CA ASP A 24 17.39 -3.61 -7.98
C ASP A 24 16.04 -2.85 -8.00
N PRO A 25 15.79 -1.98 -7.00
CA PRO A 25 14.55 -1.22 -6.93
C PRO A 25 14.32 -0.28 -8.13
N ARG A 26 15.40 0.19 -8.78
CA ARG A 26 15.32 1.06 -9.96
C ARG A 26 14.88 0.29 -11.21
N GLN A 27 15.31 -0.97 -11.33
CA GLN A 27 14.85 -1.84 -12.40
C GLN A 27 13.43 -2.37 -12.11
N TRP A 28 13.12 -2.60 -10.85
CA TRP A 28 11.79 -3.02 -10.44
C TRP A 28 10.73 -1.95 -10.75
N GLN A 29 11.01 -0.69 -10.44
CA GLN A 29 10.18 0.46 -10.78
C GLN A 29 11.00 1.44 -11.64
N PRO A 30 10.96 1.32 -12.98
CA PRO A 30 11.82 2.10 -13.88
C PRO A 30 11.27 3.50 -14.19
N LEU A 31 9.98 3.76 -13.94
CA LEU A 31 9.37 5.04 -14.25
C LEU A 31 9.93 6.16 -13.36
N PRO A 32 10.12 7.36 -13.89
CA PRO A 32 10.52 8.51 -13.07
C PRO A 32 9.53 8.74 -11.93
N THR A 33 10.05 8.87 -10.72
CA THR A 33 9.23 9.20 -9.55
C THR A 33 8.67 10.62 -9.63
N VAL A 34 7.69 10.93 -8.80
CA VAL A 34 7.17 12.30 -8.66
C VAL A 34 8.29 13.27 -8.25
N TYR A 35 9.22 12.82 -7.41
CA TYR A 35 10.37 13.62 -6.94
C TYR A 35 11.37 13.89 -8.06
N GLU A 36 11.72 12.89 -8.86
CA GLU A 36 12.57 13.08 -10.03
C GLU A 36 11.94 14.04 -11.05
N ARG A 37 10.63 13.95 -11.25
CA ARG A 37 9.89 14.87 -12.11
C ARG A 37 9.84 16.29 -11.55
N ALA A 38 9.65 16.47 -10.24
CA ALA A 38 9.69 17.76 -9.58
C ALA A 38 11.10 18.40 -9.70
N ALA A 39 12.14 17.62 -9.42
CA ALA A 39 13.52 18.07 -9.56
C ALA A 39 13.85 18.50 -11.00
N ALA A 40 13.41 17.73 -12.00
CA ALA A 40 13.57 18.08 -13.42
C ALA A 40 12.84 19.38 -13.81
N ALA A 41 11.78 19.75 -13.08
CA ALA A 41 11.05 21.02 -13.24
C ALA A 41 11.64 22.18 -12.39
N GLY A 42 12.81 21.99 -11.77
CA GLY A 42 13.46 23.00 -10.93
C GLY A 42 12.74 23.23 -9.59
N ILE A 43 12.04 22.21 -9.08
CA ILE A 43 11.35 22.23 -7.79
C ILE A 43 12.16 21.38 -6.81
N ALA A 44 12.53 21.94 -5.66
CA ALA A 44 13.18 21.19 -4.60
C ALA A 44 12.22 20.11 -4.07
N ALA A 45 12.62 18.85 -4.18
CA ALA A 45 11.78 17.71 -3.82
C ALA A 45 12.29 17.07 -2.52
N VAL A 46 11.49 17.10 -1.46
CA VAL A 46 11.88 16.62 -0.12
C VAL A 46 10.87 15.59 0.39
N HIS A 47 11.37 14.54 1.01
CA HIS A 47 10.55 13.53 1.69
C HIS A 47 10.95 13.41 3.16
N VAL A 48 10.03 13.74 4.06
CA VAL A 48 10.23 13.73 5.52
C VAL A 48 9.48 12.56 6.12
N THR A 49 10.19 11.64 6.74
CA THR A 49 9.62 10.44 7.36
C THR A 49 10.60 9.79 8.34
N GLN A 50 10.23 8.66 8.94
CA GLN A 50 11.07 7.90 9.87
C GLN A 50 12.42 7.50 9.24
N GLY A 51 13.49 7.65 10.02
CA GLY A 51 14.85 7.35 9.59
C GLY A 51 15.06 5.89 9.16
N ALA A 52 14.31 4.97 9.73
CA ALA A 52 14.35 3.55 9.40
C ALA A 52 14.00 3.24 7.93
N PHE A 53 13.26 4.11 7.24
CA PHE A 53 12.91 3.92 5.83
C PHE A 53 14.01 4.35 4.85
N ARG A 54 15.04 5.06 5.34
CA ARG A 54 16.14 5.54 4.48
C ARG A 54 16.82 4.40 3.74
N GLY A 55 16.81 4.47 2.42
CA GLY A 55 17.52 3.52 1.56
C GLY A 55 16.92 2.11 1.50
N THR A 56 15.74 1.87 2.08
CA THR A 56 15.03 0.61 1.84
C THR A 56 14.68 0.47 0.37
N GLY A 57 14.53 -0.77 -0.12
CA GLY A 57 14.20 -1.00 -1.52
C GLY A 57 12.89 -0.32 -1.95
N LEU A 58 11.87 -0.33 -1.07
CA LEU A 58 10.62 0.38 -1.32
C LEU A 58 10.84 1.88 -1.46
N THR A 59 11.58 2.49 -0.53
CA THR A 59 11.89 3.93 -0.57
C THR A 59 12.68 4.29 -1.83
N VAL A 60 13.66 3.48 -2.22
CA VAL A 60 14.42 3.71 -3.46
C VAL A 60 13.51 3.58 -4.69
N ALA A 61 12.61 2.60 -4.72
CA ALA A 61 11.68 2.41 -5.83
C ALA A 61 10.71 3.59 -6.00
N THR A 62 10.22 4.18 -4.90
CA THR A 62 9.10 5.13 -4.91
C THR A 62 9.50 6.58 -4.65
N MET A 63 10.58 6.82 -3.89
CA MET A 63 10.98 8.15 -3.40
C MET A 63 12.35 8.63 -3.93
N ARG A 64 13.00 7.89 -4.84
CA ARG A 64 14.27 8.35 -5.43
C ARG A 64 14.09 9.72 -6.09
N GLY A 65 15.12 10.55 -5.99
CA GLY A 65 15.06 11.96 -6.42
C GLY A 65 14.64 12.92 -5.32
N ALA A 66 14.11 12.42 -4.19
CA ALA A 66 13.85 13.26 -3.03
C ALA A 66 15.11 13.45 -2.18
N ASP A 67 15.26 14.66 -1.60
CA ASP A 67 16.09 14.85 -0.40
C ASP A 67 15.36 14.19 0.77
N PHE A 68 15.91 13.06 1.23
CA PHE A 68 15.32 12.28 2.33
C PHE A 68 15.74 12.86 3.68
N ARG A 69 14.77 13.36 4.46
CA ARG A 69 14.99 13.95 5.79
C ARG A 69 14.40 13.02 6.86
N PRO A 70 15.26 12.42 7.71
CA PRO A 70 14.77 11.55 8.77
C PRO A 70 14.12 12.37 9.89
N ALA A 71 12.98 11.88 10.38
CA ALA A 71 12.27 12.46 11.50
C ALA A 71 11.49 11.37 12.25
N ASP A 72 11.94 11.01 13.44
CA ASP A 72 11.41 9.90 14.22
C ASP A 72 10.38 10.33 15.28
N SER A 73 10.00 11.60 15.29
CA SER A 73 8.93 12.14 16.14
C SER A 73 8.07 13.14 15.38
N MET A 74 6.82 13.32 15.82
CA MET A 74 5.88 14.26 15.17
C MET A 74 6.43 15.70 15.16
N GLY A 75 7.04 16.14 16.26
CA GLY A 75 7.67 17.44 16.32
C GLY A 75 8.83 17.60 15.33
N ALA A 76 9.63 16.54 15.12
CA ALA A 76 10.69 16.53 14.12
C ALA A 76 10.13 16.53 12.69
N LEU A 77 9.03 15.78 12.42
CA LEU A 77 8.35 15.82 11.14
C LEU A 77 7.92 17.25 10.76
N ALA A 78 7.23 17.95 11.67
CA ALA A 78 6.79 19.32 11.45
C ALA A 78 7.97 20.29 11.25
N ALA A 79 9.00 20.19 12.08
CA ALA A 79 10.19 21.06 12.01
C ALA A 79 10.97 20.86 10.70
N GLN A 80 11.22 19.63 10.28
CA GLN A 80 11.93 19.30 9.04
C GLN A 80 11.14 19.75 7.80
N ALA A 81 9.83 19.57 7.78
CA ALA A 81 8.98 20.04 6.70
C ALA A 81 9.01 21.57 6.57
N ALA A 82 8.83 22.28 7.68
CA ALA A 82 8.90 23.75 7.70
C ALA A 82 10.27 24.28 7.29
N THR A 83 11.36 23.60 7.68
CA THR A 83 12.72 23.95 7.27
C THR A 83 12.89 23.76 5.76
N ALA A 84 12.46 22.60 5.23
CA ALA A 84 12.55 22.31 3.79
C ALA A 84 11.84 23.35 2.93
N LEU A 85 10.66 23.80 3.36
CA LEU A 85 9.89 24.82 2.65
C LEU A 85 10.54 26.21 2.65
N ARG A 86 11.37 26.52 3.66
CA ARG A 86 12.09 27.82 3.73
C ARG A 86 13.42 27.85 2.98
N GLU A 87 13.94 26.69 2.61
CA GLU A 87 15.24 26.58 1.93
C GLU A 87 15.18 26.82 0.42
N SER A 88 13.97 26.86 -0.16
CA SER A 88 13.80 27.03 -1.61
C SER A 88 12.52 27.79 -1.92
N ASP A 89 12.57 28.68 -2.92
CA ASP A 89 11.40 29.44 -3.40
C ASP A 89 10.31 28.54 -3.99
N ARG A 90 10.71 27.37 -4.50
CA ARG A 90 9.79 26.36 -5.06
C ARG A 90 10.15 25.01 -4.49
N ALA A 91 9.31 24.49 -3.61
CA ALA A 91 9.53 23.20 -2.97
C ALA A 91 8.27 22.32 -3.05
N PHE A 92 8.48 21.02 -3.23
CA PHE A 92 7.49 19.96 -3.05
C PHE A 92 7.95 19.11 -1.87
N VAL A 93 7.25 19.22 -0.74
CA VAL A 93 7.60 18.53 0.50
C VAL A 93 6.49 17.54 0.82
N THR A 94 6.84 16.27 0.99
CA THR A 94 5.93 15.26 1.52
C THR A 94 6.33 14.89 2.93
N VAL A 95 5.33 14.75 3.80
CA VAL A 95 5.49 14.24 5.17
C VAL A 95 4.71 12.95 5.26
N TYR A 96 5.36 11.85 5.62
CA TYR A 96 4.70 10.56 5.81
C TYR A 96 4.77 10.12 7.26
N HIS A 97 3.63 9.70 7.80
CA HIS A 97 3.48 9.17 9.15
C HIS A 97 2.55 7.94 9.12
N GLY A 98 3.09 6.76 9.46
CA GLY A 98 2.41 5.48 9.29
C GLY A 98 1.79 4.91 10.57
N ASP A 99 1.87 5.59 11.72
CA ASP A 99 1.48 4.98 13.00
C ASP A 99 -0.04 4.78 13.13
N LEU A 100 -0.86 5.56 12.41
CA LEU A 100 -2.32 5.36 12.40
C LEU A 100 -2.69 4.04 11.72
N ASP A 101 -2.05 3.73 10.60
CA ASP A 101 -2.16 2.46 9.90
C ASP A 101 -1.74 1.29 10.79
N GLY A 102 -0.52 1.37 11.36
CA GLY A 102 -0.02 0.34 12.28
C GLY A 102 -0.93 0.12 13.50
N THR A 103 -1.52 1.19 14.03
CA THR A 103 -2.47 1.11 15.15
C THR A 103 -3.78 0.44 14.71
N GLY A 104 -4.28 0.78 13.53
CA GLY A 104 -5.46 0.14 12.94
C GLY A 104 -5.24 -1.35 12.72
N HIS A 105 -4.11 -1.75 12.17
CA HIS A 105 -3.75 -3.17 12.01
C HIS A 105 -3.75 -3.95 13.33
N ALA A 106 -3.22 -3.35 14.40
CA ALA A 106 -3.05 -4.02 15.68
C ALA A 106 -4.33 -4.05 16.54
N PHE A 107 -5.09 -2.95 16.56
CA PHE A 107 -6.16 -2.72 17.52
C PHE A 107 -7.54 -2.54 16.87
N GLY A 108 -7.61 -2.38 15.57
CA GLY A 108 -8.82 -2.10 14.82
C GLY A 108 -9.15 -0.60 14.71
N VAL A 109 -9.92 -0.28 13.68
CA VAL A 109 -10.44 1.07 13.41
C VAL A 109 -11.50 1.41 14.46
N GLY A 110 -11.46 2.63 15.00
CA GLY A 110 -12.40 3.08 16.02
C GLY A 110 -12.14 2.55 17.44
N SER A 111 -11.04 1.80 17.66
CA SER A 111 -10.57 1.48 19.02
C SER A 111 -10.06 2.73 19.75
N ASP A 112 -10.00 2.69 21.07
CA ASP A 112 -9.42 3.78 21.87
C ASP A 112 -7.99 4.12 21.43
N ALA A 113 -7.19 3.10 21.12
CA ALA A 113 -5.83 3.29 20.62
C ALA A 113 -5.81 4.02 19.28
N TRP A 114 -6.70 3.64 18.36
CA TRP A 114 -6.83 4.25 17.06
C TRP A 114 -7.31 5.71 17.15
N TYR A 115 -8.32 6.01 17.98
CA TYR A 115 -8.77 7.38 18.19
C TYR A 115 -7.69 8.27 18.81
N ASN A 116 -6.93 7.76 19.79
CA ASN A 116 -5.81 8.48 20.37
C ASN A 116 -4.73 8.78 19.29
N GLN A 117 -4.42 7.80 18.43
CA GLN A 117 -3.46 7.99 17.34
C GLN A 117 -3.98 8.97 16.29
N LEU A 118 -5.27 8.93 15.95
CA LEU A 118 -5.90 9.90 15.05
C LEU A 118 -5.79 11.33 15.60
N ALA A 119 -6.02 11.53 16.90
CA ALA A 119 -5.84 12.83 17.54
C ALA A 119 -4.39 13.35 17.45
N HIS A 120 -3.41 12.45 17.51
CA HIS A 120 -2.01 12.82 17.29
C HIS A 120 -1.74 13.23 15.82
N VAL A 121 -2.33 12.53 14.84
CA VAL A 121 -2.21 12.89 13.42
C VAL A 121 -2.88 14.24 13.13
N ASP A 122 -4.05 14.49 13.71
CA ASP A 122 -4.75 15.77 13.61
C ASP A 122 -3.88 16.91 14.19
N LYS A 123 -3.27 16.68 15.36
CA LYS A 123 -2.33 17.64 15.95
C LYS A 123 -1.09 17.88 15.08
N LEU A 124 -0.56 16.85 14.44
CA LEU A 124 0.54 17.01 13.49
C LEU A 124 0.11 17.87 12.30
N ALA A 125 -1.08 17.65 11.75
CA ALA A 125 -1.62 18.46 10.66
C ALA A 125 -1.77 19.95 11.06
N GLU A 126 -2.30 20.22 12.26
CA GLU A 126 -2.40 21.58 12.83
C GLU A 126 -1.02 22.23 12.97
N GLN A 127 -0.03 21.51 13.50
CA GLN A 127 1.34 22.02 13.66
C GLN A 127 2.00 22.31 12.31
N LEU A 128 1.80 21.45 11.32
CA LEU A 128 2.29 21.68 9.97
C LEU A 128 1.63 22.94 9.40
N ALA A 129 0.29 23.05 9.43
CA ALA A 129 -0.42 24.21 8.92
C ALA A 129 0.07 25.52 9.55
N GLY A 130 0.28 25.54 10.87
CA GLY A 130 0.78 26.72 11.60
C GLY A 130 2.26 27.07 11.34
N ALA A 131 3.04 26.16 10.77
CA ALA A 131 4.47 26.36 10.48
C ALA A 131 4.76 26.69 9.01
N LEU A 132 3.74 26.67 8.13
CA LEU A 132 3.91 26.90 6.69
C LEU A 132 4.25 28.36 6.39
N PRO A 133 5.22 28.63 5.50
CA PRO A 133 5.41 29.97 4.93
C PRO A 133 4.14 30.45 4.19
N SER A 134 3.92 31.78 4.20
CA SER A 134 2.84 32.40 3.43
C SER A 134 2.88 31.97 1.97
N GLY A 135 1.71 31.73 1.39
CA GLY A 135 1.55 31.27 0.00
C GLY A 135 1.80 29.76 -0.20
N THR A 136 2.03 29.00 0.87
CA THR A 136 2.18 27.54 0.79
C THR A 136 0.80 26.86 0.77
N TYR A 137 0.66 25.84 -0.08
CA TYR A 137 -0.49 24.94 -0.10
C TYR A 137 -0.15 23.63 0.61
N MET A 138 -1.03 23.16 1.47
CA MET A 138 -0.93 21.85 2.11
C MET A 138 -2.14 20.99 1.74
N CYS A 139 -1.88 19.74 1.40
CA CYS A 139 -2.91 18.72 1.25
C CYS A 139 -2.66 17.61 2.26
N VAL A 140 -3.66 17.27 3.08
CA VAL A 140 -3.64 16.08 3.92
C VAL A 140 -4.45 15.00 3.23
N THR A 141 -3.84 13.86 2.98
CA THR A 141 -4.45 12.70 2.33
C THR A 141 -3.90 11.41 2.93
N ALA A 142 -4.44 10.28 2.52
CA ALA A 142 -3.94 8.95 2.85
C ALA A 142 -3.75 8.12 1.57
N ASP A 143 -3.07 7.00 1.66
CA ASP A 143 -2.88 6.04 0.58
C ASP A 143 -4.05 5.06 0.46
N HIS A 144 -4.74 4.76 1.56
CA HIS A 144 -5.94 3.91 1.64
C HIS A 144 -6.71 4.16 2.93
N GLY A 145 -7.90 3.60 3.02
CA GLY A 145 -8.64 3.42 4.28
C GLY A 145 -8.40 2.03 4.88
N MET A 146 -9.29 1.56 5.75
CA MET A 146 -9.13 0.28 6.47
C MET A 146 -10.49 -0.28 6.89
N VAL A 147 -10.59 -1.61 7.03
CA VAL A 147 -11.74 -2.32 7.58
C VAL A 147 -11.29 -3.28 8.68
N ASP A 148 -12.10 -3.45 9.70
CA ASP A 148 -11.87 -4.45 10.74
C ASP A 148 -12.38 -5.83 10.29
N ILE A 149 -11.59 -6.85 10.58
CA ILE A 149 -11.86 -8.23 10.21
C ILE A 149 -12.08 -9.05 11.49
N GLY A 150 -13.32 -9.50 11.68
CA GLY A 150 -13.65 -10.44 12.74
C GLY A 150 -13.00 -11.82 12.53
N ALA A 151 -12.89 -12.60 13.57
CA ALA A 151 -12.34 -13.95 13.46
C ALA A 151 -13.17 -14.85 12.52
N GLU A 152 -14.48 -14.65 12.53
CA GLU A 152 -15.45 -15.35 11.67
C GLU A 152 -15.39 -14.95 10.19
N ASP A 153 -14.82 -13.77 9.91
CA ASP A 153 -14.67 -13.23 8.55
C ASP A 153 -13.32 -13.60 7.93
N LYS A 154 -12.45 -14.31 8.65
CA LYS A 154 -11.17 -14.80 8.15
C LYS A 154 -11.35 -16.14 7.43
N PHE A 155 -11.26 -16.11 6.11
CA PHE A 155 -11.29 -17.30 5.28
C PHE A 155 -9.87 -17.81 5.05
N ASP A 156 -9.51 -18.94 5.68
CA ASP A 156 -8.16 -19.50 5.61
C ASP A 156 -8.00 -20.46 4.42
N VAL A 157 -7.27 -20.03 3.41
CA VAL A 157 -6.98 -20.89 2.23
C VAL A 157 -6.14 -22.12 2.57
N ASP A 158 -5.45 -22.13 3.70
CA ASP A 158 -4.67 -23.30 4.12
C ASP A 158 -5.55 -24.46 4.60
N GLU A 159 -6.84 -24.21 4.88
CA GLU A 159 -7.84 -25.23 5.22
C GLU A 159 -8.61 -25.76 4.00
N HIS A 160 -8.41 -25.15 2.81
CA HIS A 160 -9.13 -25.46 1.59
C HIS A 160 -8.20 -26.03 0.51
N SER A 161 -8.06 -27.37 0.47
CA SER A 161 -7.20 -28.05 -0.50
C SER A 161 -7.57 -27.76 -1.95
N ASP A 162 -8.86 -27.58 -2.23
CA ASP A 162 -9.39 -27.36 -3.57
C ASP A 162 -8.95 -26.03 -4.13
N LEU A 163 -8.91 -24.98 -3.30
CA LEU A 163 -8.42 -23.66 -3.68
C LEU A 163 -6.90 -23.59 -3.87
N ARG A 164 -6.19 -24.55 -3.33
CA ARG A 164 -4.74 -24.71 -3.51
C ARG A 164 -4.39 -25.60 -4.70
N SER A 165 -5.35 -26.35 -5.23
CA SER A 165 -5.16 -27.15 -6.43
C SER A 165 -4.88 -26.22 -7.61
N GLY A 166 -3.76 -26.44 -8.29
CA GLY A 166 -3.33 -25.57 -9.39
C GLY A 166 -2.67 -24.25 -8.99
N LEU A 167 -2.64 -23.87 -7.70
CA LEU A 167 -1.94 -22.70 -7.22
C LEU A 167 -0.44 -22.97 -7.11
N ALA A 168 0.38 -22.10 -7.72
CA ALA A 168 1.83 -22.11 -7.57
C ALA A 168 2.27 -21.17 -6.43
N LEU A 169 1.78 -19.94 -6.43
CA LEU A 169 2.09 -18.93 -5.40
C LEU A 169 0.82 -18.13 -5.05
N LEU A 170 0.67 -17.80 -3.78
CA LEU A 170 -0.31 -16.85 -3.27
C LEU A 170 0.41 -15.55 -2.92
N GLY A 171 0.14 -14.49 -3.66
CA GLY A 171 0.71 -13.16 -3.43
C GLY A 171 -0.35 -12.14 -3.01
N GLY A 172 0.02 -10.86 -3.06
CA GLY A 172 -0.84 -9.76 -2.64
C GLY A 172 -0.88 -9.60 -1.12
N GLU A 173 -2.05 -9.47 -0.59
CA GLU A 173 -2.37 -9.30 0.84
C GLU A 173 -3.76 -9.85 1.16
N PRO A 174 -4.17 -10.01 2.43
CA PRO A 174 -5.45 -10.66 2.75
C PRO A 174 -6.69 -10.04 2.12
N ARG A 175 -6.65 -8.76 1.76
CA ARG A 175 -7.75 -8.04 1.11
C ARG A 175 -7.58 -7.87 -0.40
N ALA A 176 -6.43 -8.30 -0.97
CA ALA A 176 -6.19 -8.27 -2.42
C ALA A 176 -5.24 -9.41 -2.81
N ARG A 177 -5.77 -10.59 -3.09
CA ARG A 177 -4.97 -11.77 -3.40
C ARG A 177 -4.64 -11.86 -4.88
N HIS A 178 -3.37 -12.13 -5.17
CA HIS A 178 -2.85 -12.48 -6.47
C HIS A 178 -2.53 -13.98 -6.51
N LEU A 179 -3.25 -14.71 -7.33
CA LEU A 179 -3.12 -16.16 -7.49
C LEU A 179 -2.27 -16.43 -8.73
N TYR A 180 -1.09 -16.93 -8.54
CA TYR A 180 -0.21 -17.34 -9.63
C TYR A 180 -0.41 -18.84 -9.86
N ALA A 181 -0.96 -19.18 -11.03
CA ALA A 181 -1.34 -20.55 -11.35
C ALA A 181 -0.15 -21.39 -11.80
N ARG A 182 -0.21 -22.69 -11.55
CA ARG A 182 0.62 -23.66 -12.26
C ARG A 182 0.25 -23.64 -13.74
N ARG A 183 1.20 -24.02 -14.59
CA ARG A 183 0.98 -24.03 -16.03
C ARG A 183 -0.29 -24.78 -16.43
N GLY A 184 -1.21 -24.09 -17.09
CA GLY A 184 -2.47 -24.65 -17.57
C GLY A 184 -3.61 -24.68 -16.55
N ALA A 185 -3.39 -24.29 -15.29
CA ALA A 185 -4.39 -24.40 -14.23
C ALA A 185 -5.20 -23.11 -13.98
N ALA A 186 -4.94 -22.03 -14.70
CA ALA A 186 -5.55 -20.72 -14.40
C ALA A 186 -7.07 -20.72 -14.51
N ALA A 187 -7.66 -21.42 -15.49
CA ALA A 187 -9.10 -21.50 -15.68
C ALA A 187 -9.80 -22.26 -14.54
N ASP A 188 -9.23 -23.41 -14.16
CA ASP A 188 -9.78 -24.23 -13.08
C ASP A 188 -9.64 -23.50 -11.74
N LEU A 189 -8.51 -22.81 -11.52
CA LEU A 189 -8.28 -21.99 -10.32
C LEU A 189 -9.31 -20.86 -10.23
N LEU A 190 -9.58 -20.15 -11.34
CA LEU A 190 -10.59 -19.10 -11.40
C LEU A 190 -11.98 -19.65 -11.07
N ALA A 191 -12.36 -20.81 -11.65
CA ALA A 191 -13.66 -21.43 -11.43
C ALA A 191 -13.84 -21.83 -9.95
N ALA A 192 -12.84 -22.53 -9.37
CA ALA A 192 -12.89 -22.99 -7.98
C ALA A 192 -13.01 -21.81 -7.00
N TRP A 193 -12.23 -20.73 -7.21
CA TRP A 193 -12.29 -19.57 -6.35
C TRP A 193 -13.59 -18.80 -6.47
N ARG A 194 -14.16 -18.67 -7.68
CA ARG A 194 -15.49 -18.07 -7.89
C ARG A 194 -16.59 -18.87 -7.22
N GLU A 195 -16.57 -20.18 -7.38
CA GLU A 195 -17.55 -21.06 -6.76
C GLU A 195 -17.51 -20.99 -5.22
N THR A 196 -16.31 -21.06 -4.66
CA THR A 196 -16.13 -21.08 -3.20
C THR A 196 -16.43 -19.73 -2.53
N LEU A 197 -15.99 -18.63 -3.12
CA LEU A 197 -16.17 -17.32 -2.52
C LEU A 197 -17.51 -16.67 -2.85
N GLY A 198 -18.10 -16.99 -4.01
CA GLY A 198 -19.39 -16.41 -4.45
C GLY A 198 -19.38 -14.90 -4.39
N ASP A 199 -20.44 -14.32 -3.83
CA ASP A 199 -20.59 -12.86 -3.70
C ASP A 199 -19.73 -12.24 -2.59
N ARG A 200 -18.98 -13.05 -1.85
CA ARG A 200 -18.10 -12.56 -0.78
C ARG A 200 -16.79 -11.93 -1.29
N ALA A 201 -16.47 -12.12 -2.57
CA ALA A 201 -15.30 -11.52 -3.20
C ALA A 201 -15.51 -11.31 -4.70
N TRP A 202 -14.92 -10.26 -5.25
CA TRP A 202 -14.74 -10.11 -6.69
C TRP A 202 -13.55 -10.97 -7.11
N VAL A 203 -13.82 -12.00 -7.92
CA VAL A 203 -12.80 -12.92 -8.42
C VAL A 203 -12.75 -12.84 -9.94
N LEU A 204 -11.67 -12.29 -10.47
CA LEU A 204 -11.48 -12.06 -11.89
C LEU A 204 -10.20 -12.73 -12.40
N SER A 205 -10.21 -13.07 -13.70
CA SER A 205 -8.97 -13.33 -14.41
C SER A 205 -8.10 -12.06 -14.46
N ARG A 206 -6.78 -12.20 -14.65
CA ARG A 206 -5.87 -11.07 -14.89
C ARG A 206 -6.41 -10.13 -15.95
N ASP A 207 -6.79 -10.68 -17.09
CA ASP A 207 -7.22 -9.89 -18.24
C ASP A 207 -8.52 -9.14 -17.97
N ASP A 208 -9.48 -9.79 -17.29
CA ASP A 208 -10.72 -9.14 -16.87
C ASP A 208 -10.45 -8.03 -15.84
N ALA A 209 -9.60 -8.26 -14.84
CA ALA A 209 -9.26 -7.25 -13.83
C ALA A 209 -8.55 -6.03 -14.45
N ILE A 210 -7.69 -6.24 -15.44
CA ILE A 210 -7.07 -5.15 -16.21
C ILE A 210 -8.14 -4.41 -17.03
N LYS A 211 -9.03 -5.13 -17.71
CA LYS A 211 -10.10 -4.55 -18.52
C LYS A 211 -11.08 -3.74 -17.69
N GLU A 212 -11.41 -4.20 -16.49
CA GLU A 212 -12.23 -3.49 -15.50
C GLU A 212 -11.52 -2.27 -14.88
N GLY A 213 -10.24 -2.07 -15.18
CA GLY A 213 -9.46 -0.91 -14.73
C GLY A 213 -8.95 -0.97 -13.31
N TRP A 214 -8.92 -2.14 -12.65
CA TRP A 214 -8.47 -2.29 -11.25
C TRP A 214 -7.05 -1.80 -11.02
N PHE A 215 -6.21 -1.79 -12.04
CA PHE A 215 -4.80 -1.39 -11.98
C PHE A 215 -4.51 -0.11 -12.78
N GLY A 216 -5.55 0.55 -13.31
CA GLY A 216 -5.37 1.62 -14.29
C GLY A 216 -4.68 1.13 -15.58
N PRO A 217 -4.00 2.01 -16.33
CA PRO A 217 -3.22 1.60 -17.50
C PRO A 217 -2.05 0.70 -17.11
N VAL A 218 -2.02 -0.52 -17.66
CA VAL A 218 -0.98 -1.52 -17.37
C VAL A 218 -0.02 -1.63 -18.54
N ASP A 219 1.27 -1.39 -18.29
CA ASP A 219 2.32 -1.67 -19.26
C ASP A 219 2.49 -3.19 -19.47
N ALA A 220 2.68 -3.61 -20.72
CA ALA A 220 2.84 -5.03 -21.08
C ALA A 220 3.94 -5.72 -20.28
N ALA A 221 5.05 -5.03 -19.98
CA ALA A 221 6.15 -5.55 -19.18
C ALA A 221 5.76 -5.80 -17.70
N MET A 222 4.68 -5.17 -17.22
CA MET A 222 4.20 -5.29 -15.83
C MET A 222 3.07 -6.33 -15.70
N THR A 223 2.45 -6.75 -16.80
CA THR A 223 1.30 -7.66 -16.79
C THR A 223 1.58 -8.96 -16.02
N SER A 224 2.75 -9.54 -16.17
CA SER A 224 3.12 -10.79 -15.48
C SER A 224 3.25 -10.68 -13.96
N ARG A 225 3.28 -9.46 -13.42
CA ARG A 225 3.31 -9.21 -11.98
C ARG A 225 1.92 -9.34 -11.34
N ILE A 226 0.87 -9.20 -12.14
CA ILE A 226 -0.52 -9.43 -11.71
C ILE A 226 -0.76 -10.94 -11.69
N GLY A 227 -1.44 -11.46 -10.67
CA GLY A 227 -1.81 -12.86 -10.57
C GLY A 227 -2.64 -13.32 -11.78
N ASP A 228 -2.56 -14.58 -12.16
CA ASP A 228 -3.41 -15.16 -13.21
C ASP A 228 -4.89 -15.02 -12.86
N VAL A 229 -5.19 -15.05 -11.55
CA VAL A 229 -6.48 -14.71 -10.96
C VAL A 229 -6.24 -13.68 -9.86
N VAL A 230 -7.15 -12.72 -9.73
CA VAL A 230 -7.16 -11.71 -8.66
C VAL A 230 -8.45 -11.87 -7.87
N ALA A 231 -8.33 -11.91 -6.54
CA ALA A 231 -9.48 -11.99 -5.64
C ALA A 231 -9.44 -10.81 -4.66
N ALA A 232 -10.45 -9.94 -4.73
CA ALA A 232 -10.64 -8.81 -3.86
C ALA A 232 -11.87 -9.06 -2.97
N PRO A 233 -11.72 -9.30 -1.65
CA PRO A 233 -12.84 -9.53 -0.74
C PRO A 233 -13.83 -8.38 -0.68
N ALA A 234 -15.12 -8.71 -0.65
CA ALA A 234 -16.21 -7.77 -0.37
C ALA A 234 -16.47 -7.70 1.16
N GLY A 235 -17.11 -6.63 1.61
CA GLY A 235 -17.44 -6.47 3.04
C GLY A 235 -16.22 -6.61 3.95
N SER A 236 -16.39 -7.34 5.05
CA SER A 236 -15.36 -7.59 6.07
C SER A 236 -14.57 -8.89 5.86
N LEU A 237 -14.77 -9.64 4.76
CA LEU A 237 -14.03 -10.88 4.51
C LEU A 237 -12.53 -10.60 4.34
N ALA A 238 -11.67 -11.43 4.92
CA ALA A 238 -10.24 -11.49 4.59
C ALA A 238 -9.83 -12.90 4.16
N ILE A 239 -9.06 -13.00 3.09
CA ILE A 239 -8.51 -14.26 2.59
C ILE A 239 -7.12 -14.42 3.20
N VAL A 240 -7.03 -15.20 4.26
CA VAL A 240 -5.79 -15.42 5.02
C VAL A 240 -5.10 -16.73 4.63
N ALA A 241 -3.84 -16.87 5.03
CA ALA A 241 -3.02 -18.07 4.87
C ALA A 241 -2.22 -18.29 6.16
N THR A 242 -2.86 -18.87 7.18
CA THR A 242 -2.34 -18.87 8.56
C THR A 242 -1.01 -19.60 8.72
N LYS A 243 -0.72 -20.59 7.88
CA LYS A 243 0.56 -21.32 7.88
C LYS A 243 1.68 -20.57 7.20
N ALA A 244 1.38 -19.89 6.07
CA ALA A 244 2.37 -19.17 5.28
C ALA A 244 2.59 -17.74 5.79
N GLU A 245 1.53 -17.09 6.28
CA GLU A 245 1.49 -15.68 6.68
C GLU A 245 0.83 -15.49 8.06
N PRO A 246 1.39 -16.10 9.14
CA PRO A 246 0.74 -16.11 10.45
C PRO A 246 0.58 -14.70 11.06
N ARG A 247 1.50 -13.78 10.79
CA ARG A 247 1.43 -12.41 11.31
C ARG A 247 0.35 -11.59 10.61
N GLU A 248 0.33 -11.62 9.30
CA GLU A 248 -0.62 -10.92 8.44
C GLU A 248 -2.04 -11.47 8.65
N SER A 249 -2.16 -12.78 8.88
CA SER A 249 -3.43 -13.44 9.20
C SER A 249 -3.99 -13.07 10.58
N ALA A 250 -3.15 -12.62 11.51
CA ALA A 250 -3.55 -12.24 12.86
C ALA A 250 -4.03 -10.79 12.99
N LEU A 251 -3.83 -9.94 11.97
CA LEU A 251 -4.22 -8.53 12.01
C LEU A 251 -5.73 -8.36 12.24
N THR A 252 -6.10 -7.27 12.94
CA THR A 252 -7.49 -6.85 13.16
C THR A 252 -7.96 -5.95 12.04
N GLY A 253 -7.31 -4.81 11.83
CA GLY A 253 -7.58 -3.95 10.68
C GLY A 253 -6.82 -4.43 9.46
N MET A 254 -7.47 -4.44 8.30
CA MET A 254 -6.85 -4.81 7.02
C MET A 254 -7.35 -3.89 5.91
N HIS A 255 -6.63 -3.84 4.79
CA HIS A 255 -6.97 -3.03 3.63
C HIS A 255 -6.47 -3.69 2.34
N GLY A 256 -6.78 -3.08 1.19
CA GLY A 256 -6.29 -3.50 -0.13
C GLY A 256 -7.40 -3.84 -1.12
N SER A 257 -8.66 -3.99 -0.67
CA SER A 257 -9.78 -4.31 -1.53
C SER A 257 -10.46 -3.07 -2.15
N LEU A 258 -11.59 -3.30 -2.83
CA LEU A 258 -12.32 -2.30 -3.61
C LEU A 258 -13.50 -1.68 -2.83
N THR A 259 -13.60 -1.92 -1.52
CA THR A 259 -14.69 -1.36 -0.73
C THR A 259 -14.53 0.15 -0.53
N PRO A 260 -15.64 0.92 -0.41
CA PRO A 260 -15.54 2.36 -0.15
C PRO A 260 -14.72 2.73 1.09
N SER A 261 -14.78 1.90 2.14
CA SER A 261 -14.02 2.11 3.38
C SER A 261 -12.50 1.98 3.20
N GLU A 262 -12.05 1.31 2.15
CA GLU A 262 -10.63 1.14 1.83
C GLU A 262 -10.16 2.10 0.74
N GLN A 263 -11.07 2.51 -0.18
CA GLN A 263 -10.74 3.31 -1.36
C GLN A 263 -10.89 4.82 -1.13
N LEU A 264 -11.86 5.24 -0.28
CA LEU A 264 -12.08 6.66 -0.03
C LEU A 264 -11.08 7.17 1.01
N VAL A 265 -10.33 8.19 0.64
CA VAL A 265 -9.33 8.84 1.50
C VAL A 265 -9.64 10.33 1.65
N PRO A 266 -9.20 10.99 2.74
CA PRO A 266 -9.36 12.42 2.89
C PRO A 266 -8.61 13.20 1.81
N ALA A 267 -9.11 14.38 1.47
CA ALA A 267 -8.44 15.37 0.63
C ALA A 267 -8.66 16.75 1.26
N LEU A 268 -7.96 17.03 2.37
CA LEU A 268 -8.11 18.27 3.12
C LEU A 268 -7.09 19.29 2.61
N MET A 269 -7.57 20.44 2.14
CA MET A 269 -6.73 21.50 1.58
C MET A 269 -6.63 22.68 2.54
N TYR A 270 -5.43 23.18 2.73
CA TYR A 270 -5.14 24.38 3.51
C TYR A 270 -4.19 25.31 2.72
N THR A 271 -4.40 26.61 2.84
CA THR A 271 -3.52 27.64 2.26
C THR A 271 -3.03 28.55 3.39
N ALA A 272 -1.72 28.65 3.52
CA ALA A 272 -1.12 29.57 4.47
C ALA A 272 -1.27 31.02 3.97
N ALA A 273 -1.83 31.88 4.82
CA ALA A 273 -2.09 33.29 4.52
C ALA A 273 -0.81 34.14 4.53
#